data_7ebf2dcb1f82a96570cfc0f94b3bc936
#
_entry.id   7ebf2dcb1f82a96570cfc0f94b3bc936
#
_cell.length_a   1.000
_cell.length_b   1.000
_cell.length_c   1.000
_cell.angle_alpha   90.00
_cell.angle_beta   90.00
_cell.angle_gamma   90.00
#
_symmetry.space_group_name_H-M   'P 1'
#
loop_
_entity.id
_entity.type
_entity.pdbx_description
1 polymer ?
#
loop_
_entity_poly.entity_id
_entity_poly.type
_entity_poly.pdbx_seq_one_letter_code
_entity_poly.pdbx_strand_id
1 'polypeptide(L)'
;MSAPTRKSPPTTLSLRHAFEVEQARREAERYAREEADRRQQEEDLSRAEQLYDALIGDPVFLAAHNLTVDWRRYSVHLESPDFRIRTYFEAGIATITVGDKRNVAVSATPAPLKSEQADSVPEALRIVASFLADEIP
;
A
#
# COMPACT_ATOMS: atom_id res chain seq x y z
N MET A 1 0.27 35.50 55.14
CA MET A 1 0.10 35.19 54.71
C MET A 1 0.13 34.79 53.99
N SER A 2 0.13 34.53 53.70
CA SER A 2 0.03 34.08 52.96
C SER A 2 -0.13 33.74 52.14
N ALA A 3 -0.30 33.48 51.98
CA ALA A 3 -0.60 32.98 51.25
C ALA A 3 -0.42 32.86 50.30
N PRO A 4 -0.17 32.83 49.87
CA PRO A 4 -0.16 32.70 48.79
C PRO A 4 0.09 31.84 48.19
N THR A 5 0.17 31.47 48.32
CA THR A 5 0.43 30.60 47.93
C THR A 5 -0.11 29.95 47.21
N ARG A 6 -0.76 29.95 46.95
CA ARG A 6 -1.37 29.33 46.30
C ARG A 6 -1.32 29.55 45.19
N LYS A 7 -0.95 29.90 44.72
CA LYS A 7 -0.84 30.08 43.68
C LYS A 7 -0.41 29.21 43.04
N SER A 8 -0.03 28.56 43.39
CA SER A 8 0.45 27.59 42.83
C SER A 8 -0.28 27.05 41.91
N PRO A 9 0.05 26.37 41.10
CA PRO A 9 -0.60 26.04 39.97
C PRO A 9 -1.87 25.45 40.35
N PRO A 10 -2.75 26.19 40.44
CA PRO A 10 -4.05 25.76 40.57
C PRO A 10 -4.45 24.86 39.46
N THR A 11 -3.77 25.02 38.36
CA THR A 11 -4.06 24.20 37.21
C THR A 11 -3.92 22.74 37.47
N THR A 12 -3.11 22.35 38.46
CA THR A 12 -2.94 20.93 38.76
C THR A 12 -4.17 20.33 39.39
N LEU A 13 -5.09 21.14 39.86
CA LEU A 13 -6.32 20.66 40.50
C LEU A 13 -7.58 21.09 39.74
N SER A 14 -7.43 21.54 38.52
CA SER A 14 -8.54 21.99 37.70
C SER A 14 -8.92 20.90 36.68
N LEU A 15 -10.18 20.49 36.73
CA LEU A 15 -10.69 19.52 35.76
C LEU A 15 -10.63 20.10 34.35
N ARG A 16 -10.96 21.38 34.20
CA ARG A 16 -10.89 22.02 32.89
C ARG A 16 -9.48 21.92 32.30
N HIS A 17 -8.50 22.29 33.13
CA HIS A 17 -7.12 22.27 32.65
C HIS A 17 -6.68 20.86 32.28
N ALA A 18 -6.99 19.87 33.13
CA ALA A 18 -6.65 18.48 32.86
C ALA A 18 -7.33 18.00 31.59
N PHE A 19 -8.57 18.38 31.37
CA PHE A 19 -9.32 18.03 30.17
C PHE A 19 -8.68 18.64 28.93
N GLU A 20 -8.32 19.93 29.02
CA GLU A 20 -7.69 20.60 27.87
C GLU A 20 -6.35 20.00 27.51
N VAL A 21 -5.55 19.63 28.52
CA VAL A 21 -4.27 18.97 28.31
C VAL A 21 -4.47 17.61 27.64
N GLU A 22 -5.43 16.85 28.13
CA GLU A 22 -5.71 15.52 27.56
C GLU A 22 -6.23 15.64 26.14
N GLN A 23 -7.08 16.60 25.88
CA GLN A 23 -7.64 16.83 24.56
C GLN A 23 -6.55 17.22 23.56
N ALA A 24 -5.64 18.11 23.98
CA ALA A 24 -4.52 18.51 23.13
C ALA A 24 -3.60 17.33 22.83
N ARG A 25 -3.39 16.46 23.84
CA ARG A 25 -2.57 15.27 23.64
C ARG A 25 -3.19 14.33 22.61
N ARG A 26 -4.50 14.11 22.70
CA ARG A 26 -5.22 13.25 21.76
C ARG A 26 -5.21 13.81 20.35
N GLU A 27 -5.36 15.12 20.22
CA GLU A 27 -5.30 15.76 18.91
C GLU A 27 -3.92 15.65 18.29
N ALA A 28 -2.87 15.81 19.10
CA ALA A 28 -1.50 15.68 18.63
C ALA A 28 -1.23 14.25 18.16
N GLU A 29 -1.71 13.26 18.92
CA GLU A 29 -1.55 11.86 18.54
C GLU A 29 -2.31 11.54 17.26
N ARG A 30 -3.51 12.05 17.10
CA ARG A 30 -4.29 11.85 15.90
C ARG A 30 -3.60 12.47 14.68
N TYR A 31 -3.10 13.70 14.86
CA TYR A 31 -2.38 14.38 13.79
C TYR A 31 -1.14 13.58 13.36
N ALA A 32 -0.37 13.13 14.35
CA ALA A 32 0.85 12.35 14.06
C ALA A 32 0.52 11.05 13.32
N ARG A 33 -0.59 10.41 13.70
CA ARG A 33 -1.02 9.16 13.06
C ARG A 33 -1.45 9.41 11.62
N GLU A 34 -2.24 10.48 11.41
CA GLU A 34 -2.68 10.84 10.08
C GLU A 34 -1.50 11.19 9.17
N GLU A 35 -0.49 11.89 9.72
CA GLU A 35 0.72 12.22 8.99
C GLU A 35 1.50 10.95 8.60
N ALA A 36 1.62 10.02 9.54
CA ALA A 36 2.31 8.77 9.27
C ALA A 36 1.58 7.95 8.20
N ASP A 37 0.26 7.89 8.27
CA ASP A 37 -0.55 7.20 7.28
C ASP A 37 -0.40 7.83 5.90
N ARG A 38 -0.39 9.17 5.84
CA ARG A 38 -0.23 9.87 4.58
C ARG A 38 1.12 9.58 3.96
N ARG A 39 2.18 9.57 4.76
CA ARG A 39 3.54 9.26 4.28
C ARG A 39 3.61 7.83 3.76
N GLN A 40 3.00 6.90 4.48
CA GLN A 40 2.98 5.50 4.05
C GLN A 40 2.24 5.34 2.73
N GLN A 41 1.11 6.04 2.56
CA GLN A 41 0.37 6.00 1.30
C GLN A 41 1.19 6.57 0.16
N GLU A 42 1.93 7.65 0.40
CA GLU A 42 2.80 8.23 -0.62
C GLU A 42 3.92 7.27 -1.02
N GLU A 43 4.48 6.56 -0.04
CA GLU A 43 5.51 5.55 -0.33
C GLU A 43 4.93 4.39 -1.13
N ASP A 44 3.74 3.92 -0.77
CA ASP A 44 3.08 2.84 -1.50
C ASP A 44 2.79 3.24 -2.93
N LEU A 45 2.36 4.48 -3.13
CA LEU A 45 2.09 5.02 -4.46
C LEU A 45 3.38 5.11 -5.28
N SER A 46 4.47 5.56 -4.67
CA SER A 46 5.77 5.65 -5.31
C SER A 46 6.30 4.26 -5.71
N ARG A 47 6.10 3.27 -4.85
CA ARG A 47 6.51 1.89 -5.15
C ARG A 47 5.72 1.31 -6.31
N ALA A 48 4.42 1.59 -6.36
CA ALA A 48 3.59 1.17 -7.49
C ALA A 48 4.11 1.77 -8.79
N GLU A 49 4.46 3.05 -8.76
CA GLU A 49 5.02 3.73 -9.93
C GLU A 49 6.34 3.10 -10.35
N GLN A 50 7.22 2.80 -9.39
CA GLN A 50 8.52 2.18 -9.69
C GLN A 50 8.33 0.81 -10.34
N LEU A 51 7.38 0.02 -9.86
CA LEU A 51 7.11 -1.27 -10.48
C LEU A 51 6.54 -1.09 -11.88
N TYR A 52 5.61 -0.17 -12.04
CA TYR A 52 5.05 0.14 -13.36
C TYR A 52 6.16 0.50 -14.35
N ASP A 53 7.07 1.39 -13.95
CA ASP A 53 8.18 1.81 -14.81
C ASP A 53 9.08 0.63 -15.19
N ALA A 54 9.32 -0.28 -14.24
CA ALA A 54 10.12 -1.46 -14.50
C ALA A 54 9.43 -2.39 -15.50
N LEU A 55 8.11 -2.53 -15.41
CA LEU A 55 7.36 -3.42 -16.29
C LEU A 55 7.24 -2.88 -17.70
N ILE A 56 7.11 -1.57 -17.87
CA ILE A 56 6.97 -1.00 -19.23
C ILE A 56 8.31 -0.70 -19.89
N GLY A 57 9.42 -1.03 -19.22
CA GLY A 57 10.75 -0.67 -19.70
C GLY A 57 11.19 -1.41 -20.97
N ASP A 58 10.52 -2.49 -21.34
CA ASP A 58 10.86 -3.25 -22.52
C ASP A 58 9.60 -3.55 -23.36
N PRO A 59 9.17 -2.59 -24.18
CA PRO A 59 7.96 -2.78 -25.00
C PRO A 59 8.06 -3.94 -25.97
N VAL A 60 9.25 -4.27 -26.43
CA VAL A 60 9.44 -5.39 -27.37
C VAL A 60 9.11 -6.70 -26.69
N PHE A 61 9.57 -6.88 -25.46
CA PHE A 61 9.25 -8.07 -24.67
C PHE A 61 7.76 -8.18 -24.43
N LEU A 62 7.12 -7.07 -24.03
CA LEU A 62 5.67 -7.06 -23.77
C LEU A 62 4.89 -7.45 -25.03
N ALA A 63 5.25 -6.87 -26.17
CA ALA A 63 4.59 -7.17 -27.42
C ALA A 63 4.79 -8.63 -27.83
N ALA A 64 5.98 -9.16 -27.63
CA ALA A 64 6.31 -10.54 -28.01
C ALA A 64 5.48 -11.55 -27.25
N HIS A 65 5.05 -11.23 -26.04
CA HIS A 65 4.26 -12.14 -25.19
C HIS A 65 2.80 -11.68 -25.05
N ASN A 66 2.36 -10.71 -25.83
CA ASN A 66 1.00 -10.20 -25.82
C ASN A 66 0.59 -9.73 -24.43
N LEU A 67 1.48 -8.98 -23.79
CA LEU A 67 1.29 -8.46 -22.44
C LEU A 67 0.96 -6.99 -22.47
N THR A 68 0.06 -6.58 -21.57
CA THR A 68 -0.26 -5.17 -21.34
C THR A 68 -0.06 -4.85 -19.87
N VAL A 69 0.29 -3.61 -19.57
CA VAL A 69 0.52 -3.15 -18.21
C VAL A 69 -0.43 -2.00 -17.91
N ASP A 70 -1.09 -2.08 -16.75
CA ASP A 70 -2.03 -1.06 -16.33
C ASP A 70 -1.70 -0.66 -14.89
N TRP A 71 -1.59 0.66 -14.66
CA TRP A 71 -1.30 1.21 -13.33
C TRP A 71 -2.55 1.87 -12.79
N ARG A 72 -3.01 1.40 -11.61
CA ARG A 72 -4.20 1.92 -10.95
C ARG A 72 -3.86 2.27 -9.51
N ARG A 73 -3.32 3.46 -9.32
CA ARG A 73 -2.98 4.00 -8.00
C ARG A 73 -1.97 3.13 -7.26
N TYR A 74 -2.47 2.27 -6.36
CA TYR A 74 -1.63 1.40 -5.53
C TYR A 74 -1.41 0.03 -6.14
N SER A 75 -2.00 -0.24 -7.30
CA SER A 75 -1.85 -1.55 -7.92
C SER A 75 -1.35 -1.42 -9.35
N VAL A 76 -0.62 -2.45 -9.79
CA VAL A 76 -0.10 -2.56 -11.15
C VAL A 76 -0.51 -3.93 -11.66
N HIS A 77 -1.07 -3.96 -12.85
CA HIS A 77 -1.55 -5.18 -13.47
C HIS A 77 -0.71 -5.50 -14.69
N LEU A 78 -0.21 -6.72 -14.76
CA LEU A 78 0.43 -7.26 -15.95
C LEU A 78 -0.52 -8.32 -16.51
N GLU A 79 -1.03 -8.12 -17.71
CA GLU A 79 -2.12 -8.92 -18.24
C GLU A 79 -1.82 -9.49 -19.61
N SER A 80 -2.33 -10.70 -19.83
CA SER A 80 -2.48 -11.28 -21.16
C SER A 80 -3.96 -11.63 -21.33
N PRO A 81 -4.37 -12.14 -22.51
CA PRO A 81 -5.73 -12.65 -22.65
C PRO A 81 -6.05 -13.80 -21.70
N ASP A 82 -5.05 -14.53 -21.22
CA ASP A 82 -5.24 -15.75 -20.45
C ASP A 82 -5.09 -15.57 -18.94
N PHE A 83 -4.38 -14.57 -18.48
CA PHE A 83 -4.10 -14.39 -17.05
C PHE A 83 -3.88 -12.93 -16.71
N ARG A 84 -3.95 -12.65 -15.39
CA ARG A 84 -3.62 -11.32 -14.85
C ARG A 84 -2.73 -11.50 -13.62
N ILE A 85 -1.58 -10.83 -13.63
CA ILE A 85 -0.71 -10.75 -12.46
C ILE A 85 -0.90 -9.35 -11.87
N ARG A 86 -1.40 -9.31 -10.64
CA ARG A 86 -1.68 -8.05 -9.97
C ARG A 86 -0.74 -7.87 -8.80
N THR A 87 -0.16 -6.69 -8.69
CA THR A 87 0.65 -6.30 -7.53
C THR A 87 -0.03 -5.14 -6.84
N TYR A 88 -0.35 -5.30 -5.57
CA TYR A 88 -1.01 -4.28 -4.77
C TYR A 88 -0.11 -3.88 -3.61
N PHE A 89 0.11 -2.56 -3.46
CA PHE A 89 0.98 -2.00 -2.41
C PHE A 89 0.12 -1.40 -1.31
N GLU A 90 0.31 -1.90 -0.10
CA GLU A 90 -0.41 -1.41 1.07
C GLU A 90 0.46 -1.55 2.31
N ALA A 91 0.59 -0.47 3.09
CA ALA A 91 1.33 -0.48 4.35
C ALA A 91 2.76 -1.00 4.21
N GLY A 92 3.41 -0.68 3.09
CA GLY A 92 4.78 -1.09 2.85
C GLY A 92 4.96 -2.49 2.31
N ILE A 93 3.86 -3.21 2.10
CA ILE A 93 3.90 -4.59 1.62
C ILE A 93 3.29 -4.65 0.22
N ALA A 94 3.97 -5.36 -0.68
CA ALA A 94 3.44 -5.66 -2.00
C ALA A 94 2.83 -7.07 -1.95
N THR A 95 1.59 -7.20 -2.36
CA THR A 95 0.92 -8.50 -2.48
C THR A 95 0.76 -8.79 -3.96
N ILE A 96 1.38 -9.88 -4.43
CA ILE A 96 1.36 -10.28 -5.83
C ILE A 96 0.47 -11.50 -5.99
N THR A 97 -0.54 -11.39 -6.85
CA THR A 97 -1.47 -12.48 -7.11
C THR A 97 -1.55 -12.74 -8.60
N VAL A 98 -1.85 -13.98 -8.96
CA VAL A 98 -2.11 -14.31 -10.36
C VAL A 98 -3.50 -14.93 -10.45
N GLY A 99 -4.28 -14.49 -11.43
CA GLY A 99 -5.61 -15.00 -11.69
C GLY A 99 -5.70 -15.52 -13.11
N ASP A 100 -6.49 -16.60 -13.29
CA ASP A 100 -6.71 -17.21 -14.59
C ASP A 100 -7.96 -16.57 -15.21
N LYS A 101 -7.80 -15.95 -16.37
CA LYS A 101 -8.88 -15.26 -17.07
C LYS A 101 -9.66 -16.22 -17.99
N ARG A 102 -9.14 -17.41 -18.22
CA ARG A 102 -9.77 -18.36 -19.14
C ARG A 102 -11.03 -19.00 -18.57
N ASN A 103 -11.16 -19.01 -17.24
CA ASN A 103 -12.27 -19.68 -16.56
C ASN A 103 -13.19 -18.69 -15.85
N VAL A 104 -13.39 -17.51 -16.43
CA VAL A 104 -14.16 -16.43 -15.80
C VAL A 104 -15.64 -16.49 -16.15
N ALA A 105 -16.06 -17.41 -16.99
CA ALA A 105 -17.41 -17.43 -17.54
C ALA A 105 -18.53 -17.46 -16.50
N VAL A 106 -18.25 -18.00 -15.32
CA VAL A 106 -19.25 -18.21 -14.27
C VAL A 106 -19.09 -17.20 -13.12
N SER A 107 -17.97 -16.56 -13.03
CA SER A 107 -17.69 -15.66 -11.91
C SER A 107 -17.06 -14.37 -12.45
N ALA A 108 -17.49 -13.24 -11.90
CA ALA A 108 -16.95 -11.94 -12.29
C ALA A 108 -15.49 -11.77 -11.86
N THR A 109 -15.08 -12.45 -10.79
CA THR A 109 -13.73 -12.31 -10.24
C THR A 109 -13.15 -13.69 -10.01
N PRO A 110 -12.13 -14.10 -10.78
CA PRO A 110 -11.50 -15.39 -10.57
C PRO A 110 -10.74 -15.40 -9.25
N ALA A 111 -10.75 -16.53 -8.57
CA ALA A 111 -9.96 -16.71 -7.37
C ALA A 111 -8.47 -16.69 -7.76
N PRO A 112 -7.60 -16.09 -6.94
CA PRO A 112 -6.17 -16.13 -7.21
C PRO A 112 -5.63 -17.56 -7.19
N LEU A 113 -4.82 -17.90 -8.18
CA LEU A 113 -4.16 -19.20 -8.24
C LEU A 113 -2.94 -19.23 -7.33
N LYS A 114 -2.28 -18.09 -7.15
CA LYS A 114 -1.08 -17.94 -6.33
C LYS A 114 -1.09 -16.57 -5.70
N SER A 115 -0.45 -16.47 -4.53
CA SER A 115 -0.30 -15.20 -3.85
C SER A 115 1.01 -15.21 -3.07
N GLU A 116 1.82 -14.17 -3.23
CA GLU A 116 3.04 -13.98 -2.45
C GLU A 116 3.17 -12.53 -2.06
N GLN A 117 3.97 -12.27 -1.03
CA GLN A 117 4.20 -10.92 -0.54
C GLN A 117 5.67 -10.56 -0.63
N ALA A 118 5.94 -9.28 -0.79
CA ALA A 118 7.28 -8.73 -0.85
C ALA A 118 7.31 -7.41 -0.10
N ASP A 119 8.47 -7.05 0.42
CA ASP A 119 8.66 -5.78 1.14
C ASP A 119 9.49 -4.78 0.36
N SER A 120 9.79 -5.06 -0.89
CA SER A 120 10.56 -4.15 -1.76
C SER A 120 10.11 -4.30 -3.21
N VAL A 121 10.36 -3.28 -4.02
CA VAL A 121 10.03 -3.31 -5.44
C VAL A 121 10.87 -4.35 -6.19
N PRO A 122 12.20 -4.47 -5.96
CA PRO A 122 12.97 -5.52 -6.63
C PRO A 122 12.47 -6.93 -6.34
N GLU A 123 12.07 -7.20 -5.11
CA GLU A 123 11.52 -8.51 -4.75
C GLU A 123 10.15 -8.73 -5.39
N ALA A 124 9.31 -7.69 -5.42
CA ALA A 124 8.02 -7.76 -6.08
C ALA A 124 8.19 -8.06 -7.57
N LEU A 125 9.15 -7.40 -8.22
CA LEU A 125 9.45 -7.63 -9.63
C LEU A 125 9.92 -9.08 -9.87
N ARG A 126 10.73 -9.61 -8.96
CA ARG A 126 11.21 -11.00 -9.05
C ARG A 126 10.02 -11.97 -8.98
N ILE A 127 9.07 -11.70 -8.08
CA ILE A 127 7.89 -12.55 -7.92
C ILE A 127 6.99 -12.46 -9.15
N VAL A 128 6.79 -11.26 -9.68
CA VAL A 128 6.05 -11.08 -10.93
C VAL A 128 6.70 -11.88 -12.06
N ALA A 129 8.01 -11.81 -12.19
CA ALA A 129 8.74 -12.54 -13.20
C ALA A 129 8.60 -14.06 -13.01
N SER A 130 8.62 -14.52 -11.77
CA SER A 130 8.44 -15.94 -11.47
C SER A 130 7.04 -16.43 -11.88
N PHE A 131 6.01 -15.64 -11.52
CA PHE A 131 4.63 -15.98 -11.89
C PHE A 131 4.46 -15.95 -13.41
N LEU A 132 5.09 -14.97 -14.07
CA LEU A 132 5.04 -14.87 -15.52
C LEU A 132 5.70 -16.08 -16.18
N ALA A 133 6.84 -16.52 -15.66
CA ALA A 133 7.55 -17.67 -16.18
C ALA A 133 6.74 -18.96 -16.04
N ASP A 134 5.92 -19.05 -14.99
CA ASP A 134 5.01 -20.19 -14.82
C ASP A 134 3.91 -20.20 -15.87
N GLU A 135 3.44 -19.01 -16.28
CA GLU A 135 2.36 -18.90 -17.27
C GLU A 135 2.87 -18.97 -18.71
N ILE A 136 4.14 -18.63 -18.94
CA ILE A 136 4.76 -18.65 -20.27
C ILE A 136 6.00 -19.55 -20.17
N PRO A 137 5.80 -20.85 -20.26
CA PRO A 137 6.93 -21.80 -20.17
C PRO A 137 7.84 -21.78 -21.40
#